data_9ff4b0bfbc33c0b0c678ae73f4f71c04
#
_entry.id   9ff4b0bfbc33c0b0c678ae73f4f71c04
#
_cell.length_a   1.000
_cell.length_b   1.000
_cell.length_c   1.000
_cell.angle_alpha   90.00
_cell.angle_beta   90.00
_cell.angle_gamma   90.00
#
_symmetry.space_group_name_H-M   'P 1'
#
loop_
_entity.id
_entity.type
_entity.pdbx_description
1 polymer ?
#
loop_
_entity_poly.entity_id
_entity_poly.type
_entity_poly.pdbx_seq_one_letter_code
_entity_poly.pdbx_strand_id
1 'polypeptide(L)'
;MNKVWIIAWHEYRVNVRRPGFIIMTLLIPLLGLAALLIGAFFGGQAGDALVNVFAGSNRIDAVVDESGRFTPLLPEYTSGYRLYTSEAEGAAAVQAETARRLIVIPADYVASGRIRVMTNEGGFSALDIEDSGSLRGFFIDHLVRDVPDAALRTRLADPFRAQVVNLAGEEQSAGGALASVLGFIVPYMLSILLIVTIFVSSGYLLRSVSEEKTSRVIEIVLSSVTAQQLLAGKVIGLGGLGLTQVIVWIGSAFGLSGGIVGLLGVAVPLFARPEVFVLAVVYYLLGFVVYAVLMGSVGALGADFQESQQLAGVFSMMASVPLMLAGLFFTNPNSTIIRVISWFPLTAPTAMMLRLPMTEVPVIDIVGSIVTLLITIPLIVWLGGKIFRLGLLMYGKRPKLLEIWRLLREA
;
A
#
# COMPACT_ATOMS: atom_id res chain seq x y z
N MET A 1 11.03 -36.61 -18.56
CA MET A 1 10.65 -35.30 -17.98
C MET A 1 11.26 -35.17 -16.59
N ASN A 2 11.85 -34.06 -16.25
CA ASN A 2 12.41 -33.84 -14.91
C ASN A 2 11.27 -33.87 -13.87
N LYS A 3 11.41 -34.67 -12.81
CA LYS A 3 10.38 -34.87 -11.77
C LYS A 3 9.95 -33.53 -11.14
N VAL A 4 10.88 -32.59 -11.02
CA VAL A 4 10.62 -31.23 -10.53
C VAL A 4 9.59 -30.51 -11.41
N TRP A 5 9.72 -30.64 -12.75
CA TRP A 5 8.80 -29.98 -13.68
C TRP A 5 7.39 -30.59 -13.67
N ILE A 6 7.29 -31.89 -13.45
CA ILE A 6 5.99 -32.56 -13.31
C ILE A 6 5.24 -32.03 -12.10
N ILE A 7 5.95 -31.94 -10.95
CA ILE A 7 5.39 -31.39 -9.72
C ILE A 7 5.01 -29.91 -9.93
N ALA A 8 5.89 -29.11 -10.51
CA ALA A 8 5.65 -27.69 -10.75
C ALA A 8 4.40 -27.46 -11.62
N TRP A 9 4.29 -28.21 -12.72
CA TRP A 9 3.13 -28.12 -13.61
C TRP A 9 1.82 -28.57 -12.94
N HIS A 10 1.88 -29.63 -12.14
CA HIS A 10 0.74 -30.09 -11.36
C HIS A 10 0.26 -29.03 -10.37
N GLU A 11 1.17 -28.49 -9.55
CA GLU A 11 0.86 -27.44 -8.57
C GLU A 11 0.27 -26.20 -9.24
N TYR A 12 0.89 -25.73 -10.32
CA TYR A 12 0.39 -24.59 -11.07
C TYR A 12 -1.03 -24.86 -11.59
N ARG A 13 -1.24 -26.00 -12.28
CA ARG A 13 -2.51 -26.33 -12.94
C ARG A 13 -3.66 -26.51 -11.95
N VAL A 14 -3.39 -27.11 -10.79
CA VAL A 14 -4.40 -27.31 -9.75
C VAL A 14 -4.79 -25.98 -9.12
N ASN A 15 -3.82 -25.14 -8.80
CA ASN A 15 -4.08 -23.89 -8.07
C ASN A 15 -4.62 -22.78 -8.98
N VAL A 16 -4.21 -22.68 -10.26
CA VAL A 16 -4.74 -21.66 -11.20
C VAL A 16 -6.23 -21.86 -11.49
N ARG A 17 -6.74 -23.08 -11.34
CA ARG A 17 -8.15 -23.41 -11.56
C ARG A 17 -9.02 -23.28 -10.31
N ARG A 18 -8.42 -22.99 -9.15
CA ARG A 18 -9.19 -22.78 -7.91
C ARG A 18 -10.04 -21.53 -8.03
N PRO A 19 -11.37 -21.60 -7.74
CA PRO A 19 -12.24 -20.43 -7.81
C PRO A 19 -11.71 -19.24 -7.00
N GLY A 20 -11.16 -19.49 -5.81
CA GLY A 20 -10.57 -18.46 -4.96
C GLY A 20 -9.42 -17.71 -5.64
N PHE A 21 -8.55 -18.39 -6.39
CA PHE A 21 -7.48 -17.75 -7.14
C PHE A 21 -8.03 -16.88 -8.27
N ILE A 22 -8.97 -17.43 -9.05
CA ILE A 22 -9.58 -16.71 -10.19
C ILE A 22 -10.31 -15.45 -9.70
N ILE A 23 -11.13 -15.57 -8.65
CA ILE A 23 -11.87 -14.45 -8.08
C ILE A 23 -10.89 -13.37 -7.58
N MET A 24 -9.91 -13.75 -6.78
CA MET A 24 -8.94 -12.78 -6.24
C MET A 24 -8.09 -12.12 -7.33
N THR A 25 -7.73 -12.86 -8.38
CA THR A 25 -6.94 -12.31 -9.49
C THR A 25 -7.75 -11.34 -10.34
N LEU A 26 -9.04 -11.64 -10.60
CA LEU A 26 -9.90 -10.81 -11.44
C LEU A 26 -10.60 -9.68 -10.67
N LEU A 27 -10.79 -9.82 -9.36
CA LEU A 27 -11.48 -8.85 -8.54
C LEU A 27 -10.87 -7.45 -8.67
N ILE A 28 -9.55 -7.34 -8.63
CA ILE A 28 -8.84 -6.06 -8.66
C ILE A 28 -8.98 -5.37 -10.02
N PRO A 29 -8.72 -6.02 -11.18
CA PRO A 29 -9.02 -5.45 -12.48
C PRO A 29 -10.49 -5.04 -12.65
N LEU A 30 -11.42 -5.85 -12.14
CA LEU A 30 -12.85 -5.55 -12.21
C LEU A 30 -13.25 -4.36 -11.36
N LEU A 31 -12.68 -4.23 -10.15
CA LEU A 31 -12.89 -3.04 -9.32
C LEU A 31 -12.31 -1.78 -9.98
N GLY A 32 -11.12 -1.89 -10.59
CA GLY A 32 -10.53 -0.80 -11.37
C GLY A 32 -11.40 -0.38 -12.57
N LEU A 33 -11.92 -1.35 -13.31
CA LEU A 33 -12.85 -1.11 -14.42
C LEU A 33 -14.16 -0.48 -13.92
N ALA A 34 -14.73 -0.98 -12.82
CA ALA A 34 -15.94 -0.43 -12.23
C ALA A 34 -15.73 1.03 -11.78
N ALA A 35 -14.61 1.33 -11.11
CA ALA A 35 -14.25 2.68 -10.72
C ALA A 35 -14.11 3.62 -11.94
N LEU A 36 -13.51 3.13 -13.03
CA LEU A 36 -13.37 3.87 -14.27
C LEU A 36 -14.72 4.14 -14.93
N LEU A 37 -15.62 3.15 -14.99
CA LEU A 37 -16.98 3.32 -15.53
C LEU A 37 -17.82 4.27 -14.68
N ILE A 38 -17.72 4.18 -13.35
CA ILE A 38 -18.38 5.11 -12.43
C ILE A 38 -17.86 6.53 -12.66
N GLY A 39 -16.54 6.70 -12.76
CA GLY A 39 -15.92 7.99 -13.07
C GLY A 39 -16.36 8.57 -14.41
N ALA A 40 -16.51 7.73 -15.44
CA ALA A 40 -16.98 8.13 -16.76
C ALA A 40 -18.47 8.52 -16.78
N PHE A 41 -19.31 7.79 -16.02
CA PHE A 41 -20.76 8.03 -15.98
C PHE A 41 -21.13 9.27 -15.17
N PHE A 42 -20.47 9.51 -14.05
CA PHE A 42 -20.78 10.59 -13.12
C PHE A 42 -19.91 11.85 -13.34
N GLY A 43 -18.94 11.80 -14.26
CA GLY A 43 -18.11 12.95 -14.64
C GLY A 43 -17.36 13.57 -13.46
N GLY A 44 -17.26 14.91 -13.45
CA GLY A 44 -16.62 15.67 -12.35
C GLY A 44 -17.21 15.41 -10.96
N GLN A 45 -18.50 15.07 -10.87
CA GLN A 45 -19.17 14.75 -9.61
C GLN A 45 -18.63 13.49 -8.93
N ALA A 46 -18.13 12.51 -9.70
CA ALA A 46 -17.51 11.32 -9.12
C ALA A 46 -16.09 11.61 -8.60
N GLY A 47 -15.37 12.53 -9.24
CA GLY A 47 -14.10 13.05 -8.74
C GLY A 47 -14.29 13.76 -7.41
N ASP A 48 -15.30 14.63 -7.33
CA ASP A 48 -15.68 15.35 -6.11
C ASP A 48 -16.17 14.38 -5.02
N ALA A 49 -16.93 13.35 -5.37
CA ALA A 49 -17.38 12.33 -4.42
C ALA A 49 -16.22 11.49 -3.87
N LEU A 50 -15.24 11.10 -4.71
CA LEU A 50 -14.02 10.42 -4.26
C LEU A 50 -13.16 11.33 -3.37
N VAL A 51 -12.97 12.58 -3.78
CA VAL A 51 -12.28 13.58 -2.94
C VAL A 51 -13.02 13.74 -1.62
N ASN A 52 -14.35 13.80 -1.61
CA ASN A 52 -15.15 13.91 -0.40
C ASN A 52 -15.11 12.65 0.49
N VAL A 53 -15.01 11.45 -0.09
CA VAL A 53 -14.83 10.19 0.68
C VAL A 53 -13.45 10.14 1.34
N PHE A 54 -12.40 10.60 0.66
CA PHE A 54 -11.05 10.65 1.21
C PHE A 54 -10.75 11.92 2.02
N ALA A 55 -11.46 13.04 1.74
CA ALA A 55 -11.30 14.32 2.43
C ALA A 55 -12.27 14.51 3.62
N GLY A 56 -13.15 13.53 3.88
CA GLY A 56 -14.16 13.61 4.93
C GLY A 56 -15.44 14.33 4.50
N SER A 57 -16.56 13.96 5.16
CA SER A 57 -17.95 14.31 4.83
C SER A 57 -18.16 15.77 4.43
N ASN A 58 -19.03 15.98 3.43
CA ASN A 58 -19.54 17.27 2.93
C ASN A 58 -20.44 18.00 3.99
N ARG A 59 -19.99 18.02 5.26
CA ARG A 59 -20.68 18.70 6.36
C ARG A 59 -20.18 20.13 6.44
N ILE A 60 -21.12 21.05 6.64
CA ILE A 60 -20.86 22.48 6.79
C ILE A 60 -20.08 22.73 8.10
N ASP A 61 -19.09 23.63 8.07
CA ASP A 61 -18.42 24.10 9.28
C ASP A 61 -19.25 25.23 9.93
N ALA A 62 -19.52 25.11 11.23
CA ALA A 62 -20.15 26.17 12.01
C ALA A 62 -19.09 27.22 12.39
N VAL A 63 -19.43 28.51 12.26
CA VAL A 63 -18.55 29.62 12.60
C VAL A 63 -19.27 30.55 13.56
N VAL A 64 -18.61 30.92 14.64
CA VAL A 64 -19.00 32.02 15.53
C VAL A 64 -17.92 33.09 15.47
N ASP A 65 -18.27 34.26 14.98
CA ASP A 65 -17.36 35.40 14.80
C ASP A 65 -17.61 36.46 15.89
N GLU A 66 -16.80 36.45 16.93
CA GLU A 66 -16.79 37.46 17.96
C GLU A 66 -15.92 38.68 17.58
N SER A 67 -15.08 38.56 16.53
CA SER A 67 -14.22 39.62 16.04
C SER A 67 -14.92 40.63 15.13
N GLY A 68 -16.06 40.23 14.56
CA GLY A 68 -16.81 41.03 13.58
C GLY A 68 -16.15 41.19 12.21
N ARG A 69 -15.00 40.54 12.00
CA ARG A 69 -14.23 40.65 10.77
C ARG A 69 -14.66 39.62 9.68
N PHE A 70 -15.31 38.55 10.10
CA PHE A 70 -15.74 37.45 9.24
C PHE A 70 -17.26 37.48 8.95
N THR A 71 -17.94 38.49 9.45
CA THR A 71 -19.37 38.75 9.23
C THR A 71 -19.56 39.98 8.32
N PRO A 72 -20.37 39.89 7.22
CA PRO A 72 -20.99 38.69 6.64
C PRO A 72 -19.97 37.79 5.95
N LEU A 73 -20.32 36.49 5.77
CA LEU A 73 -19.52 35.55 4.97
C LEU A 73 -19.41 36.02 3.53
N LEU A 74 -18.23 35.82 2.93
CA LEU A 74 -18.06 35.98 1.49
C LEU A 74 -18.92 34.95 0.72
N PRO A 75 -19.51 35.30 -0.43
CA PRO A 75 -20.43 34.44 -1.17
C PRO A 75 -19.89 33.05 -1.51
N GLU A 76 -18.60 32.96 -1.80
CA GLU A 76 -17.87 31.73 -2.12
C GLU A 76 -17.77 30.74 -0.96
N TYR A 77 -17.91 31.20 0.28
CA TYR A 77 -17.82 30.37 1.50
C TYR A 77 -19.18 29.98 2.08
N THR A 78 -20.28 30.51 1.57
CA THR A 78 -21.64 30.23 2.09
C THR A 78 -22.09 28.77 1.92
N SER A 79 -21.51 28.02 1.01
CA SER A 79 -21.78 26.59 0.81
C SER A 79 -21.08 25.67 1.81
N GLY A 80 -19.92 26.08 2.32
CA GLY A 80 -19.10 25.28 3.24
C GLY A 80 -19.11 25.75 4.71
N TYR A 81 -19.56 26.99 4.96
CA TYR A 81 -19.55 27.59 6.28
C TYR A 81 -20.91 28.21 6.61
N ARG A 82 -21.31 28.15 7.89
CA ARG A 82 -22.54 28.78 8.40
C ARG A 82 -22.23 29.56 9.67
N LEU A 83 -22.67 30.84 9.70
CA LEU A 83 -22.57 31.67 10.89
C LEU A 83 -23.65 31.28 11.90
N TYR A 84 -23.23 31.25 13.18
CA TYR A 84 -24.09 31.10 14.34
C TYR A 84 -23.89 32.28 15.27
N THR A 85 -24.93 32.63 16.00
CA THR A 85 -24.92 33.83 16.86
C THR A 85 -24.24 33.59 18.21
N SER A 86 -24.16 32.34 18.64
CA SER A 86 -23.54 31.97 19.90
C SER A 86 -22.76 30.65 19.83
N GLU A 87 -21.78 30.50 20.71
CA GLU A 87 -21.00 29.27 20.86
C GLU A 87 -21.92 28.07 21.23
N ALA A 88 -22.92 28.29 22.08
CA ALA A 88 -23.86 27.26 22.48
C ALA A 88 -24.71 26.74 21.29
N GLU A 89 -25.15 27.63 20.40
CA GLU A 89 -25.91 27.27 19.21
C GLU A 89 -25.04 26.50 18.21
N GLY A 90 -23.81 26.95 17.97
CA GLY A 90 -22.83 26.27 17.12
C GLY A 90 -22.44 24.88 17.67
N ALA A 91 -22.23 24.77 18.98
CA ALA A 91 -21.94 23.50 19.63
C ALA A 91 -23.11 22.50 19.55
N ALA A 92 -24.35 22.98 19.70
CA ALA A 92 -25.54 22.17 19.50
C ALA A 92 -25.64 21.64 18.05
N ALA A 93 -25.27 22.45 17.05
CA ALA A 93 -25.23 22.01 15.64
C ALA A 93 -24.19 20.90 15.41
N VAL A 94 -23.04 20.93 16.07
CA VAL A 94 -22.02 19.88 16.01
C VAL A 94 -22.51 18.60 16.72
N GLN A 95 -23.15 18.74 17.90
CA GLN A 95 -23.73 17.60 18.61
C GLN A 95 -24.88 16.93 17.84
N ALA A 96 -25.68 17.72 17.12
CA ALA A 96 -26.76 17.25 16.25
C ALA A 96 -26.24 16.73 14.88
N GLU A 97 -24.94 16.68 14.67
CA GLU A 97 -24.27 16.24 13.43
C GLU A 97 -24.66 17.04 12.17
N THR A 98 -25.27 18.22 12.32
CA THR A 98 -25.60 19.14 11.22
C THR A 98 -24.40 20.00 10.78
N ALA A 99 -23.41 20.13 11.68
CA ALA A 99 -22.10 20.72 11.37
C ALA A 99 -20.97 19.73 11.70
N ARG A 100 -19.88 19.81 10.96
CA ARG A 100 -18.70 18.96 11.18
C ARG A 100 -17.92 19.38 12.43
N ARG A 101 -17.70 20.68 12.55
CA ARG A 101 -16.95 21.31 13.63
C ARG A 101 -17.46 22.72 13.86
N LEU A 102 -17.22 23.26 15.03
CA LEU A 102 -17.47 24.66 15.38
C LEU A 102 -16.13 25.39 15.45
N ILE A 103 -16.00 26.51 14.73
CA ILE A 103 -14.87 27.41 14.73
C ILE A 103 -15.31 28.69 15.44
N VAL A 104 -14.73 28.97 16.59
CA VAL A 104 -14.96 30.22 17.33
C VAL A 104 -13.77 31.15 17.09
N ILE A 105 -14.06 32.30 16.52
CA ILE A 105 -13.08 33.36 16.22
C ILE A 105 -13.22 34.44 17.30
N PRO A 106 -12.31 34.50 18.30
CA PRO A 106 -12.44 35.43 19.41
C PRO A 106 -12.22 36.89 18.99
N ALA A 107 -12.66 37.82 19.81
CA ALA A 107 -12.57 39.26 19.55
C ALA A 107 -11.12 39.75 19.38
N ASP A 108 -10.17 39.11 20.07
CA ASP A 108 -8.73 39.41 20.00
C ASP A 108 -7.99 38.67 18.88
N TYR A 109 -8.71 37.96 17.97
CA TYR A 109 -8.12 37.09 16.91
C TYR A 109 -7.03 37.82 16.11
N VAL A 110 -7.24 39.06 15.71
CA VAL A 110 -6.29 39.82 14.88
C VAL A 110 -4.94 40.01 15.58
N ALA A 111 -4.96 40.10 16.90
CA ALA A 111 -3.75 40.28 17.71
C ALA A 111 -3.12 38.93 18.11
N SER A 112 -3.96 37.94 18.44
CA SER A 112 -3.52 36.67 19.00
C SER A 112 -3.27 35.58 17.92
N GLY A 113 -3.96 35.65 16.78
CA GLY A 113 -3.99 34.60 15.73
C GLY A 113 -4.63 33.30 16.19
N ARG A 114 -5.26 33.27 17.36
CA ARG A 114 -5.81 32.03 17.95
C ARG A 114 -7.27 31.87 17.61
N ILE A 115 -7.67 30.64 17.30
CA ILE A 115 -9.07 30.21 17.14
C ILE A 115 -9.34 29.02 18.07
N ARG A 116 -10.61 28.83 18.45
CA ARG A 116 -11.03 27.61 19.14
C ARG A 116 -11.82 26.75 18.18
N VAL A 117 -11.47 25.48 18.07
CA VAL A 117 -12.18 24.52 17.23
C VAL A 117 -12.75 23.41 18.12
N MET A 118 -14.05 23.19 18.02
CA MET A 118 -14.77 22.14 18.76
C MET A 118 -15.30 21.11 17.77
N THR A 119 -15.03 19.85 18.03
CA THR A 119 -15.46 18.73 17.18
C THR A 119 -15.79 17.53 18.04
N ASN A 120 -16.71 16.70 17.57
CA ASN A 120 -17.00 15.37 18.18
C ASN A 120 -16.08 14.27 17.63
N GLU A 121 -15.28 14.58 16.58
CA GLU A 121 -14.36 13.63 15.98
C GLU A 121 -13.04 13.62 16.78
N GLY A 122 -12.66 12.43 17.29
CA GLY A 122 -11.38 12.24 17.99
C GLY A 122 -10.27 11.76 17.07
N GLY A 123 -9.01 11.87 17.51
CA GLY A 123 -7.86 11.31 16.82
C GLY A 123 -7.25 12.23 15.76
N PHE A 124 -6.92 11.71 14.58
CA PHE A 124 -6.18 12.39 13.51
C PHE A 124 -6.86 13.66 12.96
N SER A 125 -8.18 13.78 13.09
CA SER A 125 -8.94 14.96 12.63
C SER A 125 -8.51 16.28 13.29
N ALA A 126 -7.91 16.22 14.47
CA ALA A 126 -7.41 17.42 15.15
C ALA A 126 -6.10 17.97 14.55
N LEU A 127 -5.29 17.11 13.92
CA LEU A 127 -4.04 17.50 13.28
C LEU A 127 -4.27 18.11 11.88
N ASP A 128 -5.40 17.81 11.25
CA ASP A 128 -5.76 18.29 9.91
C ASP A 128 -6.29 19.74 9.90
N ILE A 129 -6.49 20.34 11.07
CA ILE A 129 -7.09 21.67 11.20
C ILE A 129 -6.11 22.76 10.78
N GLU A 130 -4.85 22.66 11.15
CA GLU A 130 -3.82 23.67 10.83
C GLU A 130 -3.40 23.63 9.34
N ASP A 131 -3.54 22.48 8.68
CA ASP A 131 -3.05 22.24 7.31
C ASP A 131 -4.17 22.24 6.26
N SER A 132 -5.44 22.50 6.67
CA SER A 132 -6.56 22.52 5.71
C SER A 132 -6.50 23.81 4.86
N GLY A 133 -6.11 23.65 3.58
CA GLY A 133 -6.01 24.77 2.64
C GLY A 133 -7.33 25.56 2.49
N SER A 134 -8.49 24.91 2.67
CA SER A 134 -9.80 25.55 2.64
C SER A 134 -10.05 26.48 3.83
N LEU A 135 -9.64 26.08 5.05
CA LEU A 135 -9.77 26.92 6.24
C LEU A 135 -8.82 28.11 6.17
N ARG A 136 -7.59 27.86 5.73
CA ARG A 136 -6.60 28.93 5.53
C ARG A 136 -7.07 29.95 4.48
N GLY A 137 -7.65 29.47 3.36
CA GLY A 137 -8.25 30.34 2.35
C GLY A 137 -9.38 31.18 2.92
N PHE A 138 -10.31 30.57 3.69
CA PHE A 138 -11.39 31.27 4.38
C PHE A 138 -10.88 32.44 5.24
N PHE A 139 -9.85 32.21 6.06
CA PHE A 139 -9.29 33.27 6.91
C PHE A 139 -8.60 34.37 6.10
N ILE A 140 -7.78 34.01 5.12
CA ILE A 140 -7.05 34.99 4.29
C ILE A 140 -8.01 35.87 3.51
N ASP A 141 -8.98 35.28 2.81
CA ASP A 141 -9.91 36.03 1.94
C ASP A 141 -10.76 37.02 2.74
N HIS A 142 -11.22 36.63 3.94
CA HIS A 142 -11.95 37.54 4.82
C HIS A 142 -11.06 38.65 5.39
N LEU A 143 -9.79 38.36 5.74
CA LEU A 143 -8.87 39.37 6.25
C LEU A 143 -8.45 40.39 5.19
N VAL A 144 -8.37 39.99 3.91
CA VAL A 144 -7.95 40.87 2.81
C VAL A 144 -9.13 41.48 2.03
N ARG A 145 -10.38 41.24 2.46
CA ARG A 145 -11.59 41.69 1.73
C ARG A 145 -11.65 43.21 1.52
N ASP A 146 -11.08 43.98 2.46
CA ASP A 146 -11.08 45.45 2.45
C ASP A 146 -9.93 46.02 1.60
N VAL A 147 -9.06 45.18 1.01
CA VAL A 147 -8.00 45.62 0.11
C VAL A 147 -8.60 45.98 -1.25
N PRO A 148 -8.46 47.25 -1.71
CA PRO A 148 -9.16 47.71 -2.92
C PRO A 148 -8.72 47.03 -4.20
N ASP A 149 -7.44 46.65 -4.27
CA ASP A 149 -6.82 46.02 -5.45
C ASP A 149 -7.11 44.53 -5.50
N ALA A 150 -7.92 44.10 -6.49
CA ALA A 150 -8.28 42.72 -6.69
C ALA A 150 -7.08 41.82 -7.02
N ALA A 151 -6.09 42.32 -7.77
CA ALA A 151 -4.88 41.58 -8.09
C ALA A 151 -4.01 41.36 -6.84
N LEU A 152 -3.92 42.36 -5.96
CA LEU A 152 -3.22 42.26 -4.71
C LEU A 152 -3.92 41.30 -3.73
N ARG A 153 -5.26 41.33 -3.65
CA ARG A 153 -6.02 40.35 -2.86
C ARG A 153 -5.73 38.91 -3.29
N THR A 154 -5.83 38.65 -4.59
CA THR A 154 -5.54 37.31 -5.14
C THR A 154 -4.10 36.89 -4.84
N ARG A 155 -3.15 37.85 -4.88
CA ARG A 155 -1.75 37.57 -4.59
C ARG A 155 -1.48 37.38 -3.08
N LEU A 156 -2.20 38.07 -2.19
CA LEU A 156 -2.11 37.87 -0.76
C LEU A 156 -2.73 36.55 -0.30
N ALA A 157 -3.84 36.12 -0.94
CA ALA A 157 -4.50 34.85 -0.69
C ALA A 157 -3.67 33.67 -1.22
N ASP A 158 -3.05 33.83 -2.40
CA ASP A 158 -2.19 32.84 -3.06
C ASP A 158 -0.86 33.51 -3.45
N PRO A 159 0.09 33.65 -2.48
CA PRO A 159 1.29 34.47 -2.65
C PRO A 159 2.22 34.00 -3.75
N PHE A 160 2.23 32.70 -4.06
CA PHE A 160 3.00 32.14 -5.17
C PHE A 160 2.34 30.89 -5.72
N ARG A 161 2.43 30.71 -7.02
CA ARG A 161 2.20 29.43 -7.68
C ARG A 161 3.56 28.88 -8.08
N ALA A 162 3.97 27.81 -7.40
CA ALA A 162 5.23 27.18 -7.72
C ALA A 162 5.08 26.43 -9.06
N GLN A 163 5.83 26.86 -10.07
CA GLN A 163 6.08 26.04 -11.25
C GLN A 163 7.31 25.18 -10.93
N VAL A 164 7.07 23.94 -10.58
CA VAL A 164 8.16 22.98 -10.35
C VAL A 164 8.70 22.57 -11.72
N VAL A 165 9.89 23.08 -12.07
CA VAL A 165 10.63 22.64 -13.26
C VAL A 165 11.55 21.52 -12.80
N ASN A 166 11.29 20.30 -13.25
CA ASN A 166 12.20 19.19 -13.02
C ASN A 166 13.43 19.41 -13.96
N LEU A 167 14.60 19.65 -13.39
CA LEU A 167 15.84 19.81 -14.12
C LEU A 167 16.28 18.54 -14.87
N ALA A 168 15.64 17.40 -14.59
CA ALA A 168 15.80 16.15 -15.35
C ALA A 168 14.96 16.09 -16.63
N GLY A 169 14.25 17.16 -17.03
CA GLY A 169 13.60 17.30 -18.34
C GLY A 169 12.19 16.72 -18.46
N GLU A 170 11.56 16.26 -17.38
CA GLU A 170 10.16 15.85 -17.40
C GLU A 170 9.26 17.05 -17.06
N GLU A 171 8.54 17.56 -18.06
CA GLU A 171 7.44 18.48 -17.85
C GLU A 171 6.37 17.77 -17.02
N GLN A 172 6.23 18.14 -15.74
CA GLN A 172 5.05 17.74 -14.97
C GLN A 172 3.82 18.36 -15.66
N SER A 173 3.12 17.51 -16.39
CA SER A 173 1.83 17.85 -16.97
C SER A 173 0.95 18.53 -15.93
N ALA A 174 0.32 19.63 -16.30
CA ALA A 174 -0.62 20.43 -15.51
C ALA A 174 -1.93 19.64 -15.23
N GLY A 175 -1.79 18.44 -14.69
CA GLY A 175 -2.90 17.67 -14.16
C GLY A 175 -3.16 18.14 -12.73
N GLY A 176 -4.36 18.70 -12.48
CA GLY A 176 -4.74 19.18 -11.16
C GLY A 176 -4.54 18.17 -10.01
N ALA A 177 -5.01 18.50 -8.83
CA ALA A 177 -4.87 17.68 -7.61
C ALA A 177 -5.19 16.19 -7.81
N LEU A 178 -6.15 15.85 -8.68
CA LEU A 178 -6.50 14.49 -9.04
C LEU A 178 -5.35 13.73 -9.70
N ALA A 179 -4.61 14.33 -10.62
CA ALA A 179 -3.47 13.68 -11.28
C ALA A 179 -2.34 13.38 -10.30
N SER A 180 -2.07 14.29 -9.37
CA SER A 180 -1.07 14.09 -8.32
C SER A 180 -1.48 12.96 -7.37
N VAL A 181 -2.74 12.92 -6.96
CA VAL A 181 -3.30 11.86 -6.10
C VAL A 181 -3.27 10.51 -6.80
N LEU A 182 -3.71 10.44 -8.07
CA LEU A 182 -3.67 9.19 -8.84
C LEU A 182 -2.25 8.73 -9.13
N GLY A 183 -1.34 9.66 -9.46
CA GLY A 183 0.08 9.38 -9.68
C GLY A 183 0.78 8.78 -8.48
N PHE A 184 0.27 9.01 -7.28
CA PHE A 184 0.76 8.44 -6.04
C PHE A 184 0.02 7.16 -5.61
N ILE A 185 -1.32 7.20 -5.55
CA ILE A 185 -2.14 6.09 -5.04
C ILE A 185 -2.00 4.85 -5.91
N VAL A 186 -1.98 4.99 -7.24
CA VAL A 186 -1.98 3.83 -8.14
C VAL A 186 -0.70 3.00 -8.02
N PRO A 187 0.53 3.57 -8.09
CA PRO A 187 1.76 2.81 -7.87
C PRO A 187 1.86 2.21 -6.47
N TYR A 188 1.37 2.93 -5.45
CA TYR A 188 1.35 2.44 -4.08
C TYR A 188 0.44 1.21 -3.92
N MET A 189 -0.78 1.29 -4.46
CA MET A 189 -1.71 0.16 -4.47
C MET A 189 -1.13 -1.03 -5.23
N LEU A 190 -0.50 -0.81 -6.39
CA LEU A 190 0.17 -1.87 -7.13
C LEU A 190 1.27 -2.53 -6.29
N SER A 191 2.05 -1.76 -5.55
CA SER A 191 3.08 -2.28 -4.66
C SER A 191 2.50 -3.16 -3.56
N ILE A 192 1.42 -2.72 -2.91
CA ILE A 192 0.72 -3.54 -1.91
C ILE A 192 0.22 -4.84 -2.53
N LEU A 193 -0.35 -4.79 -3.73
CA LEU A 193 -0.84 -5.97 -4.43
C LEU A 193 0.28 -6.98 -4.71
N LEU A 194 1.45 -6.50 -5.14
CA LEU A 194 2.63 -7.35 -5.36
C LEU A 194 3.11 -8.00 -4.05
N ILE A 195 3.14 -7.24 -2.95
CA ILE A 195 3.47 -7.75 -1.62
C ILE A 195 2.46 -8.83 -1.20
N VAL A 196 1.17 -8.56 -1.35
CA VAL A 196 0.09 -9.53 -1.05
C VAL A 196 0.26 -10.79 -1.88
N THR A 197 0.65 -10.67 -3.16
CA THR A 197 0.89 -11.85 -4.03
C THR A 197 2.02 -12.74 -3.49
N ILE A 198 3.11 -12.15 -2.99
CA ILE A 198 4.20 -12.92 -2.36
C ILE A 198 3.65 -13.73 -1.17
N PHE A 199 2.88 -13.09 -0.29
CA PHE A 199 2.34 -13.77 0.90
C PHE A 199 1.30 -14.83 0.55
N VAL A 200 0.39 -14.54 -0.36
CA VAL A 200 -0.65 -15.50 -0.78
C VAL A 200 -0.01 -16.72 -1.44
N SER A 201 0.91 -16.51 -2.38
CA SER A 201 1.58 -17.61 -3.08
C SER A 201 2.46 -18.45 -2.13
N SER A 202 3.18 -17.79 -1.22
CA SER A 202 3.98 -18.50 -0.19
C SER A 202 3.10 -19.20 0.84
N GLY A 203 1.94 -18.63 1.18
CA GLY A 203 0.94 -19.24 2.05
C GLY A 203 0.31 -20.50 1.45
N TYR A 204 0.10 -20.54 0.13
CA TYR A 204 -0.31 -21.78 -0.55
C TYR A 204 0.73 -22.89 -0.40
N LEU A 205 2.03 -22.56 -0.41
CA LEU A 205 3.08 -23.54 -0.18
C LEU A 205 3.05 -24.08 1.26
N LEU A 206 2.96 -23.19 2.25
CA LEU A 206 2.80 -23.57 3.66
C LEU A 206 1.65 -24.57 3.80
N ARG A 207 0.48 -24.21 3.26
CA ARG A 207 -0.74 -24.99 3.37
C ARG A 207 -0.59 -26.35 2.66
N SER A 208 -0.11 -26.36 1.42
CA SER A 208 0.07 -27.57 0.62
C SER A 208 0.98 -28.58 1.32
N VAL A 209 2.11 -28.11 1.86
CA VAL A 209 3.06 -28.96 2.58
C VAL A 209 2.47 -29.50 3.88
N SER A 210 1.81 -28.63 4.67
CA SER A 210 1.21 -29.04 5.95
C SER A 210 0.06 -30.03 5.76
N GLU A 211 -0.83 -29.82 4.77
CA GLU A 211 -1.94 -30.72 4.44
C GLU A 211 -1.43 -32.09 3.95
N GLU A 212 -0.41 -32.13 3.08
CA GLU A 212 0.19 -33.38 2.59
C GLU A 212 0.88 -34.15 3.71
N LYS A 213 1.54 -33.45 4.65
CA LYS A 213 2.15 -34.09 5.83
C LYS A 213 1.08 -34.69 6.74
N THR A 214 0.02 -33.95 7.05
CA THR A 214 -1.06 -34.39 7.95
C THR A 214 -1.83 -35.55 7.36
N SER A 215 -2.07 -35.59 6.06
CA SER A 215 -2.75 -36.65 5.34
C SER A 215 -1.89 -37.86 5.03
N ARG A 216 -0.59 -37.86 5.37
CA ARG A 216 0.41 -38.88 5.03
C ARG A 216 0.64 -39.12 3.55
N VAL A 217 0.06 -38.32 2.68
CA VAL A 217 0.28 -38.38 1.21
C VAL A 217 1.77 -38.17 0.90
N ILE A 218 2.46 -37.40 1.74
CA ILE A 218 3.87 -37.10 1.59
C ILE A 218 4.75 -38.35 1.59
N GLU A 219 4.37 -39.44 2.30
CA GLU A 219 5.13 -40.70 2.34
C GLU A 219 5.11 -41.39 0.96
N ILE A 220 3.95 -41.37 0.32
CA ILE A 220 3.77 -41.92 -1.05
C ILE A 220 4.58 -41.09 -2.04
N VAL A 221 4.53 -39.75 -1.91
CA VAL A 221 5.26 -38.88 -2.83
C VAL A 221 6.78 -39.03 -2.65
N LEU A 222 7.26 -39.11 -1.44
CA LEU A 222 8.70 -39.30 -1.13
C LEU A 222 9.24 -40.66 -1.50
N SER A 223 8.41 -41.68 -1.72
CA SER A 223 8.85 -42.93 -2.30
C SER A 223 9.31 -42.80 -3.77
N SER A 224 8.84 -41.78 -4.46
CA SER A 224 9.10 -41.54 -5.87
C SER A 224 10.03 -40.37 -6.16
N VAL A 225 10.11 -39.36 -5.25
CA VAL A 225 10.90 -38.13 -5.43
C VAL A 225 11.65 -37.76 -4.15
N THR A 226 12.73 -37.00 -4.27
CA THR A 226 13.43 -36.48 -3.09
C THR A 226 12.69 -35.26 -2.50
N ALA A 227 12.87 -35.01 -1.20
CA ALA A 227 12.31 -33.85 -0.52
C ALA A 227 12.69 -32.51 -1.20
N GLN A 228 13.94 -32.43 -1.70
CA GLN A 228 14.42 -31.26 -2.44
C GLN A 228 13.71 -31.08 -3.78
N GLN A 229 13.49 -32.20 -4.53
CA GLN A 229 12.73 -32.16 -5.80
C GLN A 229 11.28 -31.75 -5.58
N LEU A 230 10.68 -32.21 -4.48
CA LEU A 230 9.31 -31.84 -4.10
C LEU A 230 9.22 -30.34 -3.78
N LEU A 231 10.09 -29.85 -2.89
CA LEU A 231 10.12 -28.43 -2.52
C LEU A 231 10.39 -27.53 -3.73
N ALA A 232 11.38 -27.87 -4.56
CA ALA A 232 11.70 -27.10 -5.76
C ALA A 232 10.54 -27.08 -6.75
N GLY A 233 9.87 -28.22 -6.98
CA GLY A 233 8.70 -28.31 -7.85
C GLY A 233 7.55 -27.44 -7.36
N LYS A 234 7.24 -27.47 -6.06
CA LYS A 234 6.21 -26.63 -5.44
C LYS A 234 6.55 -25.15 -5.53
N VAL A 235 7.79 -24.76 -5.22
CA VAL A 235 8.25 -23.38 -5.33
C VAL A 235 8.10 -22.86 -6.76
N ILE A 236 8.55 -23.62 -7.76
CA ILE A 236 8.43 -23.22 -9.17
C ILE A 236 6.96 -23.15 -9.60
N GLY A 237 6.12 -24.12 -9.25
CA GLY A 237 4.71 -24.17 -9.63
C GLY A 237 3.91 -23.01 -9.03
N LEU A 238 4.06 -22.76 -7.74
CA LEU A 238 3.35 -21.68 -7.03
C LEU A 238 3.95 -20.29 -7.33
N GLY A 239 5.26 -20.22 -7.63
CA GLY A 239 5.88 -19.00 -8.14
C GLY A 239 5.32 -18.61 -9.51
N GLY A 240 5.13 -19.59 -10.39
CA GLY A 240 4.45 -19.39 -11.68
C GLY A 240 3.00 -18.94 -11.51
N LEU A 241 2.30 -19.45 -10.49
CA LEU A 241 0.94 -19.01 -10.16
C LEU A 241 0.89 -17.51 -9.79
N GLY A 242 1.73 -17.09 -8.86
CA GLY A 242 1.80 -15.67 -8.48
C GLY A 242 2.31 -14.79 -9.61
N LEU A 243 3.25 -15.26 -10.43
CA LEU A 243 3.70 -14.53 -11.62
C LEU A 243 2.56 -14.31 -12.61
N THR A 244 1.68 -15.31 -12.80
CA THR A 244 0.46 -15.17 -13.62
C THR A 244 -0.42 -14.04 -13.06
N GLN A 245 -0.61 -13.98 -11.75
CA GLN A 245 -1.39 -12.93 -11.10
C GLN A 245 -0.77 -11.56 -11.32
N VAL A 246 0.55 -11.42 -11.13
CA VAL A 246 1.29 -10.19 -11.37
C VAL A 246 1.15 -9.72 -12.82
N ILE A 247 1.29 -10.62 -13.80
CA ILE A 247 1.13 -10.31 -15.22
C ILE A 247 -0.30 -9.82 -15.52
N VAL A 248 -1.32 -10.48 -14.96
CA VAL A 248 -2.72 -10.06 -15.13
C VAL A 248 -2.93 -8.65 -14.55
N TRP A 249 -2.40 -8.35 -13.39
CA TRP A 249 -2.58 -7.04 -12.75
C TRP A 249 -1.82 -5.94 -13.46
N ILE A 250 -0.56 -6.16 -13.84
CA ILE A 250 0.21 -5.21 -14.64
C ILE A 250 -0.47 -4.97 -15.99
N GLY A 251 -0.86 -6.04 -16.70
CA GLY A 251 -1.56 -5.93 -17.97
C GLY A 251 -2.90 -5.19 -17.87
N SER A 252 -3.63 -5.43 -16.78
CA SER A 252 -4.88 -4.72 -16.50
C SER A 252 -4.64 -3.23 -16.19
N ALA A 253 -3.60 -2.91 -15.43
CA ALA A 253 -3.21 -1.52 -15.16
C ALA A 253 -2.87 -0.78 -16.45
N PHE A 254 -2.13 -1.43 -17.38
CA PHE A 254 -1.87 -0.87 -18.72
C PHE A 254 -3.15 -0.65 -19.54
N GLY A 255 -4.05 -1.63 -19.58
CA GLY A 255 -5.31 -1.52 -20.31
C GLY A 255 -6.23 -0.44 -19.76
N LEU A 256 -6.33 -0.34 -18.43
CA LEU A 256 -7.17 0.66 -17.76
C LEU A 256 -6.61 2.08 -17.85
N SER A 257 -5.28 2.25 -17.87
CA SER A 257 -4.66 3.58 -17.98
C SER A 257 -4.99 4.29 -19.28
N GLY A 258 -5.02 3.55 -20.41
CA GLY A 258 -5.49 4.08 -21.69
C GLY A 258 -6.94 4.58 -21.61
N GLY A 259 -7.79 3.85 -20.87
CA GLY A 259 -9.17 4.28 -20.59
C GLY A 259 -9.22 5.53 -19.72
N ILE A 260 -8.41 5.65 -18.68
CA ILE A 260 -8.35 6.85 -17.81
C ILE A 260 -7.93 8.09 -18.60
N VAL A 261 -6.89 7.98 -19.44
CA VAL A 261 -6.44 9.08 -20.30
C VAL A 261 -7.56 9.49 -21.28
N GLY A 262 -8.21 8.51 -21.92
CA GLY A 262 -9.27 8.78 -22.90
C GLY A 262 -10.55 9.36 -22.31
N LEU A 263 -10.95 8.95 -21.11
CA LEU A 263 -12.22 9.33 -20.48
C LEU A 263 -12.10 10.55 -19.56
N LEU A 264 -11.02 10.67 -18.82
CA LEU A 264 -10.84 11.72 -17.81
C LEU A 264 -9.87 12.82 -18.26
N GLY A 265 -9.17 12.65 -19.38
CA GLY A 265 -8.16 13.60 -19.84
C GLY A 265 -6.96 13.73 -18.90
N VAL A 266 -6.82 12.80 -17.94
CA VAL A 266 -5.77 12.81 -16.93
C VAL A 266 -4.70 11.78 -17.31
N ALA A 267 -3.52 12.25 -17.70
CA ALA A 267 -2.37 11.38 -17.88
C ALA A 267 -1.89 10.89 -16.49
N VAL A 268 -2.07 9.61 -16.23
CA VAL A 268 -1.47 9.00 -15.03
C VAL A 268 -0.02 8.63 -15.38
N PRO A 269 0.99 9.22 -14.73
CA PRO A 269 2.40 8.98 -15.04
C PRO A 269 2.89 7.59 -14.62
N LEU A 270 1.98 6.61 -14.54
CA LEU A 270 2.24 5.23 -14.16
C LEU A 270 3.30 4.58 -15.07
N PHE A 271 3.36 5.00 -16.34
CA PHE A 271 4.19 4.42 -17.40
C PHE A 271 5.40 5.27 -17.75
N ALA A 272 5.59 6.40 -17.07
CA ALA A 272 6.79 7.23 -17.26
C ALA A 272 8.09 6.49 -16.88
N ARG A 273 7.97 5.41 -16.08
CA ARG A 273 9.11 4.67 -15.52
C ARG A 273 8.95 3.15 -15.71
N PRO A 274 9.11 2.63 -16.95
CA PRO A 274 8.94 1.19 -17.24
C PRO A 274 9.92 0.31 -16.46
N GLU A 275 11.08 0.84 -16.05
CA GLU A 275 12.05 0.17 -15.20
C GLU A 275 11.47 -0.25 -13.84
N VAL A 276 10.51 0.49 -13.29
CA VAL A 276 9.84 0.15 -12.02
C VAL A 276 9.08 -1.18 -12.15
N PHE A 277 8.44 -1.42 -13.29
CA PHE A 277 7.72 -2.69 -13.52
C PHE A 277 8.68 -3.87 -13.63
N VAL A 278 9.80 -3.69 -14.32
CA VAL A 278 10.83 -4.74 -14.42
C VAL A 278 11.40 -5.05 -13.05
N LEU A 279 11.75 -4.03 -12.28
CA LEU A 279 12.26 -4.19 -10.93
C LEU A 279 11.20 -4.81 -9.99
N ALA A 280 9.93 -4.44 -10.12
CA ALA A 280 8.85 -5.04 -9.36
C ALA A 280 8.74 -6.56 -9.60
N VAL A 281 8.86 -7.00 -10.86
CA VAL A 281 8.90 -8.45 -11.19
C VAL A 281 10.15 -9.11 -10.60
N VAL A 282 11.31 -8.46 -10.67
CA VAL A 282 12.55 -8.99 -10.07
C VAL A 282 12.41 -9.15 -8.56
N TYR A 283 11.94 -8.11 -7.86
CA TYR A 283 11.73 -8.18 -6.40
C TYR A 283 10.62 -9.15 -6.02
N TYR A 284 9.58 -9.28 -6.85
CA TYR A 284 8.57 -10.32 -6.67
C TYR A 284 9.21 -11.71 -6.72
N LEU A 285 9.98 -12.03 -7.76
CA LEU A 285 10.59 -13.35 -7.91
C LEU A 285 11.57 -13.66 -6.77
N LEU A 286 12.46 -12.73 -6.46
CA LEU A 286 13.45 -12.91 -5.38
C LEU A 286 12.76 -13.03 -4.01
N GLY A 287 11.81 -12.15 -3.72
CA GLY A 287 11.03 -12.17 -2.49
C GLY A 287 10.19 -13.44 -2.37
N PHE A 288 9.52 -13.84 -3.46
CA PHE A 288 8.75 -15.08 -3.47
C PHE A 288 9.63 -16.29 -3.14
N VAL A 289 10.82 -16.43 -3.73
CA VAL A 289 11.71 -17.56 -3.43
C VAL A 289 12.10 -17.58 -1.95
N VAL A 290 12.45 -16.42 -1.37
CA VAL A 290 12.79 -16.31 0.06
C VAL A 290 11.62 -16.79 0.91
N TYR A 291 10.45 -16.21 0.72
CA TYR A 291 9.27 -16.53 1.54
C TYR A 291 8.71 -17.92 1.26
N ALA A 292 8.73 -18.39 0.02
CA ALA A 292 8.26 -19.72 -0.33
C ALA A 292 9.08 -20.81 0.37
N VAL A 293 10.42 -20.70 0.36
CA VAL A 293 11.28 -21.69 1.04
C VAL A 293 11.08 -21.62 2.55
N LEU A 294 10.97 -20.44 3.14
CA LEU A 294 10.69 -20.28 4.57
C LEU A 294 9.34 -20.90 4.93
N MET A 295 8.29 -20.56 4.20
CA MET A 295 6.93 -21.06 4.43
C MET A 295 6.82 -22.57 4.21
N GLY A 296 7.49 -23.11 3.18
CA GLY A 296 7.56 -24.54 2.95
C GLY A 296 8.27 -25.30 4.08
N SER A 297 9.36 -24.73 4.57
CA SER A 297 10.13 -25.30 5.70
C SER A 297 9.32 -25.30 6.99
N VAL A 298 8.62 -24.20 7.27
CA VAL A 298 7.72 -24.07 8.43
C VAL A 298 6.54 -25.02 8.31
N GLY A 299 5.95 -25.14 7.11
CA GLY A 299 4.86 -26.08 6.83
C GLY A 299 5.26 -27.55 7.10
N ALA A 300 6.53 -27.88 6.86
CA ALA A 300 7.06 -29.22 7.17
C ALA A 300 7.33 -29.42 8.67
N LEU A 301 7.65 -28.36 9.43
CA LEU A 301 7.94 -28.43 10.87
C LEU A 301 6.68 -28.61 11.72
N GLY A 302 5.62 -27.84 11.46
CA GLY A 302 4.40 -27.86 12.27
C GLY A 302 3.74 -29.22 12.30
N ALA A 303 3.06 -29.55 13.39
CA ALA A 303 2.28 -30.78 13.53
C ALA A 303 0.99 -30.72 12.69
N ASP A 304 0.42 -29.56 12.56
CA ASP A 304 -0.78 -29.26 11.74
C ASP A 304 -0.65 -27.89 11.04
N PHE A 305 -1.70 -27.53 10.28
CA PHE A 305 -1.73 -26.27 9.53
C PHE A 305 -1.78 -25.04 10.47
N GLN A 306 -2.51 -25.11 11.58
CA GLN A 306 -2.63 -23.99 12.51
C GLN A 306 -1.29 -23.67 13.18
N GLU A 307 -0.59 -24.71 13.63
CA GLU A 307 0.74 -24.53 14.22
C GLU A 307 1.74 -23.98 13.20
N SER A 308 1.74 -24.54 11.99
CA SER A 308 2.56 -24.05 10.89
C SER A 308 2.30 -22.58 10.60
N GLN A 309 1.03 -22.16 10.61
CA GLN A 309 0.65 -20.76 10.39
C GLN A 309 1.11 -19.83 11.50
N GLN A 310 1.06 -20.27 12.77
CA GLN A 310 1.58 -19.49 13.90
C GLN A 310 3.10 -19.27 13.77
N LEU A 311 3.86 -20.33 13.45
CA LEU A 311 5.30 -20.23 13.23
C LEU A 311 5.63 -19.30 12.03
N ALA A 312 4.85 -19.42 10.96
CA ALA A 312 4.99 -18.56 9.76
C ALA A 312 4.68 -17.09 10.06
N GLY A 313 3.86 -16.82 11.08
CA GLY A 313 3.48 -15.47 11.49
C GLY A 313 4.68 -14.58 11.82
N VAL A 314 5.75 -15.14 12.37
CA VAL A 314 6.99 -14.40 12.67
C VAL A 314 7.62 -13.84 11.39
N PHE A 315 7.72 -14.63 10.33
CA PHE A 315 8.28 -14.20 9.04
C PHE A 315 7.35 -13.20 8.35
N SER A 316 6.04 -13.43 8.41
CA SER A 316 5.04 -12.49 7.88
C SER A 316 5.09 -11.14 8.60
N MET A 317 5.29 -11.14 9.93
CA MET A 317 5.45 -9.91 10.71
C MET A 317 6.72 -9.16 10.29
N MET A 318 7.85 -9.83 10.10
CA MET A 318 9.08 -9.18 9.60
C MET A 318 8.89 -8.58 8.22
N ALA A 319 8.23 -9.29 7.31
CA ALA A 319 7.95 -8.79 5.98
C ALA A 319 6.98 -7.60 5.95
N SER A 320 6.10 -7.48 6.94
CA SER A 320 5.15 -6.35 7.03
C SER A 320 5.75 -5.09 7.69
N VAL A 321 6.97 -5.16 8.26
CA VAL A 321 7.63 -3.99 8.85
C VAL A 321 7.67 -2.77 7.93
N PRO A 322 8.02 -2.88 6.62
CA PRO A 322 7.98 -1.72 5.72
C PRO A 322 6.59 -1.12 5.57
N LEU A 323 5.52 -1.94 5.56
CA LEU A 323 4.14 -1.45 5.52
C LEU A 323 3.75 -0.72 6.80
N MET A 324 4.19 -1.20 7.96
CA MET A 324 3.96 -0.53 9.25
C MET A 324 4.68 0.83 9.33
N LEU A 325 5.79 0.97 8.62
CA LEU A 325 6.57 2.20 8.52
C LEU A 325 6.22 3.03 7.27
N ALA A 326 5.08 2.77 6.63
CA ALA A 326 4.68 3.44 5.38
C ALA A 326 4.77 4.98 5.47
N GLY A 327 4.42 5.58 6.62
CA GLY A 327 4.56 7.02 6.83
C GLY A 327 5.99 7.54 6.61
N LEU A 328 7.03 6.78 7.01
CA LEU A 328 8.42 7.15 6.74
C LEU A 328 8.78 7.02 5.26
N PHE A 329 8.22 6.02 4.57
CA PHE A 329 8.41 5.87 3.12
C PHE A 329 7.80 7.04 2.35
N PHE A 330 6.69 7.62 2.85
CA PHE A 330 6.06 8.79 2.25
C PHE A 330 6.84 10.08 2.50
N THR A 331 7.30 10.30 3.74
CA THR A 331 7.92 11.57 4.12
C THR A 331 9.40 11.63 3.76
N ASN A 332 10.13 10.50 3.88
CA ASN A 332 11.57 10.48 3.65
C ASN A 332 12.07 9.11 3.14
N PRO A 333 11.73 8.74 1.88
CA PRO A 333 11.99 7.42 1.30
C PRO A 333 13.49 7.09 1.15
N ASN A 334 14.36 8.10 1.18
CA ASN A 334 15.82 7.94 1.07
C ASN A 334 16.55 8.05 2.41
N SER A 335 15.82 8.06 3.54
CA SER A 335 16.44 8.09 4.87
C SER A 335 17.30 6.84 5.15
N THR A 336 18.28 6.98 6.03
CA THR A 336 19.20 5.88 6.39
C THR A 336 18.44 4.66 6.92
N ILE A 337 17.38 4.87 7.71
CA ILE A 337 16.55 3.79 8.26
C ILE A 337 15.90 3.00 7.12
N ILE A 338 15.28 3.70 6.16
CA ILE A 338 14.63 3.06 5.00
C ILE A 338 15.66 2.32 4.14
N ARG A 339 16.86 2.88 3.95
CA ARG A 339 17.94 2.21 3.21
C ARG A 339 18.36 0.91 3.89
N VAL A 340 18.56 0.90 5.21
CA VAL A 340 18.90 -0.32 5.97
C VAL A 340 17.80 -1.37 5.84
N ILE A 341 16.53 -0.99 6.00
CA ILE A 341 15.38 -1.87 5.83
C ILE A 341 15.31 -2.44 4.40
N SER A 342 15.65 -1.63 3.40
CA SER A 342 15.69 -2.04 1.99
C SER A 342 16.82 -3.00 1.64
N TRP A 343 17.87 -3.08 2.46
CA TRP A 343 18.99 -4.00 2.28
C TRP A 343 18.84 -5.30 3.08
N PHE A 344 17.99 -5.31 4.10
CA PHE A 344 17.77 -6.50 4.91
C PHE A 344 16.93 -7.54 4.13
N PRO A 345 17.43 -8.78 3.91
CA PRO A 345 16.86 -9.73 2.95
C PRO A 345 15.37 -10.07 3.17
N LEU A 346 14.92 -10.10 4.44
CA LEU A 346 13.52 -10.42 4.73
C LEU A 346 12.58 -9.24 4.51
N THR A 347 13.06 -8.00 4.60
CA THR A 347 12.24 -6.81 4.35
C THR A 347 12.51 -6.18 2.98
N ALA A 348 13.66 -6.49 2.35
CA ALA A 348 14.08 -5.89 1.09
C ALA A 348 13.02 -5.97 -0.02
N PRO A 349 12.36 -7.12 -0.30
CA PRO A 349 11.37 -7.19 -1.37
C PRO A 349 10.20 -6.23 -1.13
N THR A 350 9.66 -6.21 0.10
CA THR A 350 8.52 -5.37 0.45
C THR A 350 8.91 -3.89 0.55
N ALA A 351 10.08 -3.58 1.10
CA ALA A 351 10.60 -2.22 1.21
C ALA A 351 10.88 -1.60 -0.17
N MET A 352 11.52 -2.35 -1.07
CA MET A 352 11.84 -1.85 -2.41
C MET A 352 10.59 -1.70 -3.27
N MET A 353 9.61 -2.61 -3.15
CA MET A 353 8.33 -2.47 -3.84
C MET A 353 7.56 -1.21 -3.41
N LEU A 354 7.64 -0.81 -2.14
CA LEU A 354 7.05 0.45 -1.68
C LEU A 354 7.85 1.68 -2.14
N ARG A 355 9.18 1.58 -2.16
CA ARG A 355 10.09 2.70 -2.40
C ARG A 355 10.20 3.08 -3.89
N LEU A 356 10.28 2.07 -4.78
CA LEU A 356 10.49 2.29 -6.22
C LEU A 356 9.46 3.21 -6.90
N PRO A 357 8.15 3.10 -6.62
CA PRO A 357 7.18 3.99 -7.23
C PRO A 357 7.20 5.42 -6.67
N MET A 358 7.71 5.61 -5.44
CA MET A 358 7.59 6.87 -4.71
C MET A 358 8.72 7.85 -4.96
N THR A 359 9.91 7.33 -5.29
CA THR A 359 11.11 8.15 -5.42
C THR A 359 12.07 7.55 -6.43
N GLU A 360 13.01 8.37 -6.89
CA GLU A 360 14.21 7.86 -7.54
C GLU A 360 15.11 7.22 -6.50
N VAL A 361 15.17 5.87 -6.57
CA VAL A 361 16.02 5.10 -5.68
C VAL A 361 17.44 5.09 -6.21
N PRO A 362 18.46 5.44 -5.40
CA PRO A 362 19.84 5.35 -5.81
C PRO A 362 20.19 3.95 -6.34
N VAL A 363 20.90 3.87 -7.47
CA VAL A 363 21.28 2.59 -8.10
C VAL A 363 22.03 1.67 -7.13
N ILE A 364 22.83 2.24 -6.23
CA ILE A 364 23.54 1.47 -5.20
C ILE A 364 22.59 0.73 -4.26
N ASP A 365 21.42 1.30 -3.96
CA ASP A 365 20.43 0.65 -3.09
C ASP A 365 19.70 -0.47 -3.85
N ILE A 366 19.41 -0.27 -5.14
CA ILE A 366 18.81 -1.31 -5.99
C ILE A 366 19.77 -2.48 -6.14
N VAL A 367 20.99 -2.22 -6.55
CA VAL A 367 22.02 -3.28 -6.73
C VAL A 367 22.35 -3.94 -5.40
N GLY A 368 22.53 -3.16 -4.34
CA GLY A 368 22.85 -3.68 -3.01
C GLY A 368 21.78 -4.63 -2.48
N SER A 369 20.49 -4.24 -2.58
CA SER A 369 19.39 -5.09 -2.12
C SER A 369 19.21 -6.36 -2.97
N ILE A 370 19.40 -6.28 -4.29
CA ILE A 370 19.38 -7.47 -5.16
C ILE A 370 20.56 -8.41 -4.82
N VAL A 371 21.76 -7.87 -4.64
CA VAL A 371 22.94 -8.68 -4.28
C VAL A 371 22.75 -9.35 -2.91
N THR A 372 22.24 -8.63 -1.92
CA THR A 372 21.97 -9.25 -0.61
C THR A 372 20.92 -10.37 -0.70
N LEU A 373 19.87 -10.20 -1.52
CA LEU A 373 18.89 -11.26 -1.79
C LEU A 373 19.54 -12.46 -2.51
N LEU A 374 20.33 -12.22 -3.56
CA LEU A 374 21.00 -13.28 -4.31
C LEU A 374 21.99 -14.08 -3.47
N ILE A 375 22.67 -13.45 -2.49
CA ILE A 375 23.55 -14.13 -1.54
C ILE A 375 22.73 -14.91 -0.50
N THR A 376 21.61 -14.35 -0.06
CA THR A 376 20.79 -14.94 1.01
C THR A 376 19.95 -16.12 0.50
N ILE A 377 19.46 -16.07 -0.76
CA ILE A 377 18.63 -17.15 -1.32
C ILE A 377 19.31 -18.52 -1.27
N PRO A 378 20.56 -18.73 -1.74
CA PRO A 378 21.22 -20.03 -1.64
C PRO A 378 21.33 -20.52 -0.19
N LEU A 379 21.60 -19.61 0.77
CA LEU A 379 21.66 -19.94 2.18
C LEU A 379 20.30 -20.40 2.72
N ILE A 380 19.23 -19.66 2.40
CA ILE A 380 17.87 -20.00 2.82
C ILE A 380 17.40 -21.30 2.15
N VAL A 381 17.71 -21.50 0.86
CA VAL A 381 17.37 -22.74 0.14
C VAL A 381 18.09 -23.94 0.74
N TRP A 382 19.38 -23.81 1.07
CA TRP A 382 20.16 -24.87 1.69
C TRP A 382 19.62 -25.20 3.10
N LEU A 383 19.45 -24.20 3.95
CA LEU A 383 18.95 -24.35 5.32
C LEU A 383 17.49 -24.85 5.31
N GLY A 384 16.64 -24.23 4.48
CA GLY A 384 15.24 -24.59 4.33
C GLY A 384 15.07 -26.00 3.79
N GLY A 385 15.90 -26.42 2.85
CA GLY A 385 15.88 -27.79 2.33
C GLY A 385 16.25 -28.83 3.39
N LYS A 386 17.20 -28.53 4.29
CA LYS A 386 17.51 -29.39 5.46
C LYS A 386 16.34 -29.42 6.45
N ILE A 387 15.79 -28.25 6.81
CA ILE A 387 14.65 -28.15 7.73
C ILE A 387 13.45 -28.88 7.16
N PHE A 388 13.17 -28.69 5.87
CA PHE A 388 12.07 -29.36 5.17
C PHE A 388 12.19 -30.88 5.24
N ARG A 389 13.37 -31.42 4.93
CA ARG A 389 13.62 -32.86 5.01
C ARG A 389 13.45 -33.40 6.42
N LEU A 390 14.02 -32.74 7.43
CA LEU A 390 13.87 -33.13 8.83
C LEU A 390 12.41 -33.05 9.29
N GLY A 391 11.73 -31.96 8.96
CA GLY A 391 10.33 -31.74 9.34
C GLY A 391 9.37 -32.79 8.76
N LEU A 392 9.62 -33.28 7.55
CA LEU A 392 8.81 -34.33 6.94
C LEU A 392 8.97 -35.70 7.61
N LEU A 393 10.11 -35.96 8.26
CA LEU A 393 10.38 -37.22 8.97
C LEU A 393 9.83 -37.20 10.41
N MET A 394 9.47 -36.02 10.93
CA MET A 394 9.01 -35.87 12.31
C MET A 394 7.48 -35.84 12.37
N TYR A 395 6.85 -36.95 12.78
CA TYR A 395 5.41 -37.03 12.99
C TYR A 395 5.04 -36.85 14.46
N GLY A 396 4.02 -36.02 14.74
CA GLY A 396 3.35 -35.92 16.04
C GLY A 396 4.18 -35.33 17.18
N LYS A 397 5.41 -34.90 16.95
CA LYS A 397 6.27 -34.26 17.96
C LYS A 397 6.62 -32.85 17.52
N ARG A 398 6.49 -31.90 18.44
CA ARG A 398 6.95 -30.51 18.25
C ARG A 398 8.46 -30.48 18.50
N PRO A 399 9.30 -30.29 17.46
CA PRO A 399 10.73 -30.15 17.70
C PRO A 399 10.98 -28.84 18.44
N LYS A 400 11.70 -28.91 19.56
CA LYS A 400 12.18 -27.70 20.25
C LYS A 400 13.26 -27.03 19.38
N LEU A 401 13.36 -25.70 19.43
CA LEU A 401 14.36 -24.95 18.65
C LEU A 401 15.79 -25.48 18.84
N LEU A 402 16.13 -25.92 20.06
CA LEU A 402 17.42 -26.56 20.37
C LEU A 402 17.61 -27.94 19.69
N GLU A 403 16.54 -28.70 19.52
CA GLU A 403 16.56 -29.97 18.81
C GLU A 403 16.75 -29.78 17.31
N ILE A 404 16.08 -28.79 16.74
CA ILE A 404 16.24 -28.39 15.33
C ILE A 404 17.71 -28.01 15.10
N TRP A 405 18.31 -27.21 15.96
CA TRP A 405 19.71 -26.79 15.86
C TRP A 405 20.67 -27.98 15.93
N ARG A 406 20.43 -28.94 16.84
CA ARG A 406 21.25 -30.16 16.97
C ARG A 406 21.14 -31.03 15.71
N LEU A 407 19.92 -31.28 15.23
CA LEU A 407 19.68 -32.08 14.03
C LEU A 407 20.23 -31.44 12.75
N LEU A 408 20.21 -30.10 12.67
CA LEU A 408 20.82 -29.36 11.54
C LEU A 408 22.36 -29.51 11.51
N ARG A 409 22.97 -29.75 12.64
CA ARG A 409 24.43 -29.94 12.77
C ARG A 409 24.86 -31.37 12.43
N GLU A 410 23.96 -32.33 12.62
CA GLU A 410 24.19 -33.76 12.34
C GLU A 410 23.77 -34.19 10.91
N ALA A 411 22.94 -33.40 10.23
CA ALA A 411 22.45 -33.60 8.86
C ALA A 411 23.27 -32.80 7.83
#